data_af57f097763444f55f35e6c9666defa6
#
_entry.id   af57f097763444f55f35e6c9666defa6
#
_cell.length_a   1.000
_cell.length_b   1.000
_cell.length_c   1.000
_cell.angle_alpha   90.00
_cell.angle_beta   90.00
_cell.angle_gamma   90.00
#
_symmetry.space_group_name_H-M   'P 1'
#
loop_
_entity.id
_entity.type
_entity.pdbx_description
1 polymer ?
#
loop_
_entity_poly.entity_id
_entity_poly.type
_entity_poly.pdbx_seq_one_letter_code
_entity_poly.pdbx_strand_id
1 'polypeptide(L)'
;SPEALQIITDGFESGDAAAKEQALTALLSWKGLGATDELYKIAKAGDAAYAGKALDGFVSRVAASGATPELKQIMLTEAMDIASTPARKATILKKMGDTGTLQAMVLAGNYLNSTDPTVQQAAVNVIYNTALARKDLYGPVVTDLLEKAVAVSTNPDQRYQVEEANKHIAAMPKEGGFVSMFNGKDFAGWKGLVENPVKRAQMSAQELAAKQKVADEAMRRDWQVADGLLSFVGDGYDNICTEKQYGDFEMYVDWRLDPN
;
A
#
# COMPACT_ATOMS: atom_id res chain seq x y z
N SER A 1 -28.80 -10.08 -7.11
CA SER A 1 -28.66 -11.12 -6.07
C SER A 1 -27.39 -11.92 -6.30
N PRO A 2 -26.88 -12.69 -5.34
CA PRO A 2 -25.73 -13.59 -5.52
C PRO A 2 -25.92 -14.60 -6.65
N GLU A 3 -27.14 -15.14 -6.80
CA GLU A 3 -27.47 -16.09 -7.86
C GLU A 3 -27.36 -15.47 -9.25
N ALA A 4 -27.77 -14.21 -9.41
CA ALA A 4 -27.63 -13.51 -10.67
C ALA A 4 -26.14 -13.25 -11.01
N LEU A 5 -25.30 -12.96 -10.00
CA LEU A 5 -23.89 -12.81 -10.19
C LEU A 5 -23.26 -14.12 -10.65
N GLN A 6 -23.62 -15.25 -10.00
CA GLN A 6 -23.13 -16.58 -10.38
C GLN A 6 -23.45 -16.94 -11.84
N ILE A 7 -24.68 -16.69 -12.28
CA ILE A 7 -25.08 -16.94 -13.66
C ILE A 7 -24.23 -16.15 -14.66
N ILE A 8 -23.90 -14.88 -14.33
CA ILE A 8 -23.05 -14.04 -15.17
C ILE A 8 -21.63 -14.56 -15.18
N THR A 9 -21.10 -14.95 -14.02
CA THR A 9 -19.74 -15.51 -13.90
C THR A 9 -19.62 -16.82 -14.69
N ASP A 10 -20.56 -17.75 -14.53
CA ASP A 10 -20.59 -19.01 -15.29
C ASP A 10 -20.66 -18.75 -16.81
N GLY A 11 -21.44 -17.75 -17.22
CA GLY A 11 -21.53 -17.31 -18.62
C GLY A 11 -20.21 -16.73 -19.15
N PHE A 12 -19.41 -16.07 -18.30
CA PHE A 12 -18.09 -15.63 -18.69
C PHE A 12 -17.09 -16.79 -18.79
N GLU A 13 -17.11 -17.71 -17.84
CA GLU A 13 -16.15 -18.82 -17.79
C GLU A 13 -16.35 -19.84 -18.91
N SER A 14 -17.60 -20.23 -19.18
CA SER A 14 -17.95 -21.32 -20.10
C SER A 14 -18.44 -20.86 -21.49
N GLY A 15 -18.70 -19.54 -21.64
CA GLY A 15 -19.30 -18.99 -22.85
C GLY A 15 -18.33 -18.83 -24.03
N ASP A 16 -18.87 -18.70 -25.22
CA ASP A 16 -18.15 -18.21 -26.39
C ASP A 16 -17.82 -16.72 -26.27
N ALA A 17 -17.13 -16.16 -27.26
CA ALA A 17 -16.72 -14.74 -27.24
C ALA A 17 -17.89 -13.76 -27.06
N ALA A 18 -19.05 -14.05 -27.65
CA ALA A 18 -20.23 -13.20 -27.52
C ALA A 18 -20.84 -13.26 -26.12
N ALA A 19 -20.92 -14.48 -25.54
CA ALA A 19 -21.38 -14.67 -24.16
C ALA A 19 -20.44 -14.01 -23.15
N LYS A 20 -19.13 -14.13 -23.33
CA LYS A 20 -18.11 -13.45 -22.50
C LYS A 20 -18.25 -11.93 -22.54
N GLU A 21 -18.43 -11.34 -23.71
CA GLU A 21 -18.61 -9.87 -23.83
C GLU A 21 -19.92 -9.40 -23.16
N GLN A 22 -21.00 -10.17 -23.28
CA GLN A 22 -22.25 -9.87 -22.59
C GLN A 22 -22.11 -9.98 -21.07
N ALA A 23 -21.47 -11.03 -20.59
CA ALA A 23 -21.21 -11.25 -19.16
C ALA A 23 -20.33 -10.13 -18.59
N LEU A 24 -19.23 -9.77 -19.28
CA LEU A 24 -18.38 -8.65 -18.85
C LEU A 24 -19.18 -7.33 -18.82
N THR A 25 -20.01 -7.06 -19.81
CA THR A 25 -20.87 -5.85 -19.82
C THR A 25 -21.81 -5.83 -18.62
N ALA A 26 -22.39 -6.99 -18.26
CA ALA A 26 -23.24 -7.11 -17.07
C ALA A 26 -22.47 -6.85 -15.78
N LEU A 27 -21.26 -7.42 -15.64
CA LEU A 27 -20.37 -7.17 -14.49
C LEU A 27 -19.99 -5.69 -14.40
N LEU A 28 -19.64 -5.06 -15.51
CA LEU A 28 -19.32 -3.63 -15.60
C LEU A 28 -20.50 -2.73 -15.21
N SER A 29 -21.72 -3.17 -15.41
CA SER A 29 -22.95 -2.43 -15.03
C SER A 29 -23.40 -2.72 -13.60
N TRP A 30 -22.83 -3.71 -12.92
CA TRP A 30 -23.21 -4.12 -11.56
C TRP A 30 -23.02 -2.99 -10.56
N LYS A 31 -23.97 -2.79 -9.66
CA LYS A 31 -23.91 -1.73 -8.65
C LYS A 31 -23.16 -2.19 -7.39
N GLY A 32 -22.41 -1.29 -6.78
CA GLY A 32 -21.62 -1.56 -5.57
C GLY A 32 -20.42 -2.47 -5.82
N LEU A 33 -19.90 -3.09 -4.75
CA LEU A 33 -18.70 -3.93 -4.77
C LEU A 33 -18.97 -5.41 -5.11
N GLY A 34 -20.24 -5.82 -5.30
CA GLY A 34 -20.55 -7.25 -5.45
C GLY A 34 -19.93 -7.96 -6.64
N ALA A 35 -19.49 -7.23 -7.69
CA ALA A 35 -18.84 -7.81 -8.86
C ALA A 35 -17.34 -7.52 -8.92
N THR A 36 -16.74 -6.89 -7.91
CA THR A 36 -15.31 -6.51 -7.94
C THR A 36 -14.39 -7.71 -8.01
N ASP A 37 -14.68 -8.77 -7.26
CA ASP A 37 -13.84 -9.98 -7.24
C ASP A 37 -13.79 -10.64 -8.62
N GLU A 38 -14.92 -10.71 -9.31
CA GLU A 38 -14.99 -11.29 -10.66
C GLU A 38 -14.28 -10.38 -11.69
N LEU A 39 -14.47 -9.07 -11.61
CA LEU A 39 -13.74 -8.12 -12.45
C LEU A 39 -12.23 -8.22 -12.24
N TYR A 40 -11.79 -8.37 -10.98
CA TYR A 40 -10.37 -8.56 -10.65
C TYR A 40 -9.81 -9.87 -11.19
N LYS A 41 -10.55 -10.99 -11.04
CA LYS A 41 -10.16 -12.30 -11.59
C LYS A 41 -9.98 -12.23 -13.12
N ILE A 42 -10.95 -11.63 -13.83
CA ILE A 42 -10.88 -11.45 -15.28
C ILE A 42 -9.67 -10.59 -15.68
N ALA A 43 -9.43 -9.49 -14.95
CA ALA A 43 -8.29 -8.61 -15.19
C ALA A 43 -6.95 -9.35 -14.98
N LYS A 44 -6.85 -10.10 -13.87
CA LYS A 44 -5.64 -10.86 -13.50
C LYS A 44 -5.35 -12.02 -14.45
N ALA A 45 -6.39 -12.64 -15.04
CA ALA A 45 -6.22 -13.70 -16.04
C ALA A 45 -5.48 -13.21 -17.30
N GLY A 46 -5.48 -11.91 -17.57
CA GLY A 46 -4.61 -11.30 -18.58
C GLY A 46 -5.04 -11.49 -20.03
N ASP A 47 -6.26 -11.99 -20.28
CA ASP A 47 -6.78 -12.09 -21.66
C ASP A 47 -6.89 -10.70 -22.29
N ALA A 48 -6.17 -10.49 -23.38
CA ALA A 48 -6.05 -9.20 -24.06
C ALA A 48 -7.41 -8.59 -24.48
N ALA A 49 -8.42 -9.44 -24.73
CA ALA A 49 -9.75 -8.98 -25.13
C ALA A 49 -10.53 -8.36 -23.95
N TYR A 50 -10.32 -8.84 -22.72
CA TYR A 50 -11.18 -8.55 -21.57
C TYR A 50 -10.45 -7.89 -20.41
N ALA A 51 -9.19 -8.25 -20.15
CA ALA A 51 -8.45 -7.85 -18.95
C ALA A 51 -8.42 -6.34 -18.74
N GLY A 52 -8.18 -5.57 -19.80
CA GLY A 52 -8.12 -4.12 -19.70
C GLY A 52 -9.46 -3.50 -19.31
N LYS A 53 -10.56 -3.93 -19.92
CA LYS A 53 -11.91 -3.45 -19.58
C LYS A 53 -12.32 -3.85 -18.18
N ALA A 54 -11.97 -5.08 -17.76
CA ALA A 54 -12.26 -5.58 -16.43
C ALA A 54 -11.52 -4.78 -15.36
N LEU A 55 -10.23 -4.48 -15.56
CA LEU A 55 -9.44 -3.67 -14.64
C LEU A 55 -9.98 -2.24 -14.52
N ASP A 56 -10.31 -1.61 -15.64
CA ASP A 56 -10.89 -0.27 -15.65
C ASP A 56 -12.25 -0.24 -14.91
N GLY A 57 -13.05 -1.30 -15.08
CA GLY A 57 -14.31 -1.51 -14.36
C GLY A 57 -14.11 -1.70 -12.86
N PHE A 58 -13.17 -2.55 -12.47
CA PHE A 58 -12.79 -2.76 -11.06
C PHE A 58 -12.41 -1.44 -10.40
N VAL A 59 -11.45 -0.72 -10.97
CA VAL A 59 -10.97 0.57 -10.45
C VAL A 59 -12.11 1.60 -10.31
N SER A 60 -12.96 1.69 -11.33
CA SER A 60 -14.11 2.59 -11.30
C SER A 60 -15.11 2.23 -10.20
N ARG A 61 -15.40 0.93 -9.99
CA ARG A 61 -16.32 0.47 -8.93
C ARG A 61 -15.77 0.72 -7.55
N VAL A 62 -14.50 0.39 -7.32
CA VAL A 62 -13.83 0.66 -6.05
C VAL A 62 -13.87 2.15 -5.72
N ALA A 63 -13.48 3.00 -6.67
CA ALA A 63 -13.47 4.45 -6.48
C ALA A 63 -14.86 5.02 -6.15
N ALA A 64 -15.91 4.56 -6.85
CA ALA A 64 -17.28 5.03 -6.67
C ALA A 64 -18.02 4.38 -5.47
N SER A 65 -17.44 3.37 -4.82
CA SER A 65 -18.08 2.67 -3.71
C SER A 65 -18.20 3.53 -2.46
N GLY A 66 -19.06 3.11 -1.53
CA GLY A 66 -19.11 3.65 -0.16
C GLY A 66 -18.13 3.01 0.82
N ALA A 67 -17.11 2.28 0.32
CA ALA A 67 -16.08 1.68 1.15
C ALA A 67 -15.22 2.76 1.85
N THR A 68 -14.60 2.39 2.97
CA THR A 68 -13.68 3.30 3.67
C THR A 68 -12.47 3.63 2.80
N PRO A 69 -11.80 4.77 3.03
CA PRO A 69 -10.58 5.14 2.31
C PRO A 69 -9.51 4.05 2.34
N GLU A 70 -9.33 3.38 3.49
CA GLU A 70 -8.34 2.32 3.69
C GLU A 70 -8.69 1.07 2.85
N LEU A 71 -9.95 0.65 2.84
CA LEU A 71 -10.38 -0.49 2.02
C LEU A 71 -10.24 -0.19 0.52
N LYS A 72 -10.60 1.03 0.08
CA LYS A 72 -10.36 1.46 -1.31
C LYS A 72 -8.88 1.42 -1.64
N GLN A 73 -8.03 1.88 -0.72
CA GLN A 73 -6.58 1.87 -0.90
C GLN A 73 -6.05 0.45 -1.12
N ILE A 74 -6.46 -0.52 -0.29
CA ILE A 74 -6.08 -1.93 -0.44
C ILE A 74 -6.47 -2.46 -1.82
N MET A 75 -7.74 -2.31 -2.20
CA MET A 75 -8.25 -2.80 -3.48
C MET A 75 -7.56 -2.12 -4.69
N LEU A 76 -7.26 -0.82 -4.60
CA LEU A 76 -6.54 -0.10 -5.65
C LEU A 76 -5.06 -0.50 -5.73
N THR A 77 -4.44 -0.92 -4.62
CA THR A 77 -3.08 -1.49 -4.62
C THR A 77 -3.05 -2.80 -5.42
N GLU A 78 -4.03 -3.69 -5.21
CA GLU A 78 -4.17 -4.90 -6.01
C GLU A 78 -4.31 -4.59 -7.52
N ALA A 79 -5.11 -3.56 -7.87
CA ALA A 79 -5.23 -3.11 -9.26
C ALA A 79 -3.90 -2.60 -9.83
N MET A 80 -3.08 -1.93 -9.01
CA MET A 80 -1.78 -1.40 -9.42
C MET A 80 -0.80 -2.52 -9.78
N ASP A 81 -0.83 -3.64 -9.05
CA ASP A 81 0.06 -4.78 -9.26
C ASP A 81 -0.15 -5.45 -10.64
N ILE A 82 -1.39 -5.41 -11.16
CA ILE A 82 -1.73 -6.02 -12.46
C ILE A 82 -1.87 -5.01 -13.59
N ALA A 83 -1.72 -3.71 -13.31
CA ALA A 83 -1.81 -2.66 -14.33
C ALA A 83 -0.61 -2.69 -15.27
N SER A 84 -0.82 -3.05 -16.54
CA SER A 84 0.23 -3.23 -17.54
C SER A 84 0.57 -1.97 -18.32
N THR A 85 -0.27 -0.93 -18.31
CA THR A 85 -0.05 0.29 -19.09
C THR A 85 0.16 1.52 -18.21
N PRO A 86 1.03 2.48 -18.62
CA PRO A 86 1.23 3.73 -17.91
C PRO A 86 -0.06 4.51 -17.66
N ALA A 87 -0.95 4.57 -18.65
CA ALA A 87 -2.21 5.26 -18.52
C ALA A 87 -3.11 4.68 -17.41
N ARG A 88 -3.17 3.33 -17.28
CA ARG A 88 -3.91 2.69 -16.19
C ARG A 88 -3.24 2.94 -14.85
N LYS A 89 -1.90 2.81 -14.76
CA LYS A 89 -1.16 3.12 -13.53
C LYS A 89 -1.43 4.55 -13.07
N ALA A 90 -1.37 5.52 -13.96
CA ALA A 90 -1.67 6.92 -13.62
C ALA A 90 -3.12 7.12 -13.17
N THR A 91 -4.08 6.43 -13.80
CA THR A 91 -5.49 6.46 -13.38
C THR A 91 -5.67 5.88 -11.99
N ILE A 92 -5.05 4.74 -11.70
CA ILE A 92 -5.13 4.09 -10.39
C ILE A 92 -4.49 4.99 -9.33
N LEU A 93 -3.29 5.52 -9.57
CA LEU A 93 -2.64 6.49 -8.67
C LEU A 93 -3.56 7.66 -8.35
N LYS A 94 -4.20 8.26 -9.35
CA LYS A 94 -5.17 9.33 -9.12
C LYS A 94 -6.31 8.88 -8.20
N LYS A 95 -6.87 7.68 -8.43
CA LYS A 95 -7.94 7.15 -7.57
C LYS A 95 -7.48 6.82 -6.16
N MET A 96 -6.23 6.40 -5.98
CA MET A 96 -5.61 6.28 -4.67
C MET A 96 -5.47 7.64 -3.98
N GLY A 97 -5.00 8.66 -4.69
CA GLY A 97 -4.91 10.03 -4.18
C GLY A 97 -6.26 10.58 -3.69
N ASP A 98 -7.35 10.24 -4.39
CA ASP A 98 -8.72 10.62 -3.99
C ASP A 98 -9.11 10.04 -2.60
N THR A 99 -8.42 9.02 -2.09
CA THR A 99 -8.64 8.46 -0.73
C THR A 99 -8.08 9.36 0.38
N GLY A 100 -7.08 10.19 0.08
CA GLY A 100 -6.44 11.09 1.03
C GLY A 100 -5.70 10.39 2.16
N THR A 101 -5.22 9.15 1.97
CA THR A 101 -4.53 8.35 2.98
C THR A 101 -3.01 8.51 2.91
N LEU A 102 -2.33 8.27 4.05
CA LEU A 102 -0.86 8.22 4.08
C LEU A 102 -0.34 7.08 3.18
N GLN A 103 -1.02 5.95 3.15
CA GLN A 103 -0.65 4.81 2.31
C GLN A 103 -0.67 5.16 0.82
N ALA A 104 -1.62 5.98 0.38
CA ALA A 104 -1.64 6.48 -1.00
C ALA A 104 -0.38 7.30 -1.32
N MET A 105 0.07 8.15 -0.39
CA MET A 105 1.32 8.91 -0.55
C MET A 105 2.55 8.00 -0.58
N VAL A 106 2.62 7.02 0.34
CA VAL A 106 3.75 6.08 0.42
C VAL A 106 3.84 5.25 -0.86
N LEU A 107 2.72 4.71 -1.34
CA LEU A 107 2.69 3.97 -2.60
C LEU A 107 3.09 4.86 -3.79
N ALA A 108 2.57 6.08 -3.87
CA ALA A 108 2.95 7.03 -4.91
C ALA A 108 4.45 7.33 -4.91
N GLY A 109 5.08 7.36 -3.73
CA GLY A 109 6.52 7.51 -3.56
C GLY A 109 7.35 6.50 -4.37
N ASN A 110 6.87 5.26 -4.53
CA ASN A 110 7.53 4.22 -5.32
C ASN A 110 7.56 4.53 -6.84
N TYR A 111 6.71 5.46 -7.29
CA TYR A 111 6.59 5.83 -8.71
C TYR A 111 7.18 7.19 -9.05
N LEU A 112 7.80 7.89 -8.09
CA LEU A 112 8.46 9.18 -8.35
C LEU A 112 9.63 9.09 -9.34
N ASN A 113 10.28 7.92 -9.41
CA ASN A 113 11.36 7.65 -10.34
C ASN A 113 10.90 6.89 -11.60
N SER A 114 9.59 6.90 -11.88
CA SER A 114 9.07 6.27 -13.09
C SER A 114 9.67 6.91 -14.33
N THR A 115 10.09 6.08 -15.30
CA THR A 115 10.55 6.54 -16.62
C THR A 115 9.41 7.05 -17.51
N ASP A 116 8.18 6.68 -17.18
CA ASP A 116 7.00 7.23 -17.86
C ASP A 116 6.55 8.52 -17.18
N PRO A 117 6.53 9.65 -17.90
CA PRO A 117 6.22 10.95 -17.31
C PRO A 117 4.78 11.07 -16.81
N THR A 118 3.83 10.31 -17.39
CA THR A 118 2.43 10.34 -16.97
C THR A 118 2.27 9.67 -15.61
N VAL A 119 2.97 8.56 -15.38
CA VAL A 119 2.99 7.85 -14.10
C VAL A 119 3.71 8.70 -13.05
N GLN A 120 4.89 9.25 -13.38
CA GLN A 120 5.64 10.11 -12.47
C GLN A 120 4.81 11.33 -12.04
N GLN A 121 4.17 12.01 -13.00
CA GLN A 121 3.32 13.17 -12.71
C GLN A 121 2.11 12.80 -11.83
N ALA A 122 1.49 11.65 -12.08
CA ALA A 122 0.39 11.17 -11.25
C ALA A 122 0.87 10.94 -9.80
N ALA A 123 2.04 10.34 -9.63
CA ALA A 123 2.63 10.11 -8.31
C ALA A 123 2.92 11.43 -7.57
N VAL A 124 3.54 12.40 -8.24
CA VAL A 124 3.78 13.74 -7.69
C VAL A 124 2.47 14.39 -7.23
N ASN A 125 1.43 14.34 -8.07
CA ASN A 125 0.14 14.94 -7.75
C ASN A 125 -0.53 14.27 -6.54
N VAL A 126 -0.42 12.96 -6.38
CA VAL A 126 -0.94 12.26 -5.18
C VAL A 126 -0.27 12.81 -3.93
N ILE A 127 1.06 12.91 -3.93
CA ILE A 127 1.82 13.36 -2.76
C ILE A 127 1.47 14.81 -2.42
N TYR A 128 1.51 15.72 -3.38
CA TYR A 128 1.20 17.13 -3.14
C TYR A 128 -0.24 17.32 -2.66
N ASN A 129 -1.21 16.76 -3.38
CA ASN A 129 -2.61 16.99 -3.06
C ASN A 129 -2.97 16.40 -1.70
N THR A 130 -2.45 15.22 -1.36
CA THR A 130 -2.72 14.59 -0.06
C THR A 130 -2.07 15.39 1.06
N ALA A 131 -0.78 15.71 0.98
CA ALA A 131 -0.09 16.44 2.05
C ALA A 131 -0.64 17.84 2.26
N LEU A 132 -1.00 18.56 1.20
CA LEU A 132 -1.54 19.91 1.32
C LEU A 132 -2.99 19.94 1.85
N ALA A 133 -3.77 18.88 1.60
CA ALA A 133 -5.12 18.74 2.10
C ALA A 133 -5.18 18.18 3.54
N ARG A 134 -4.26 17.28 3.91
CA ARG A 134 -4.23 16.53 5.16
C ARG A 134 -3.06 16.99 6.04
N LYS A 135 -3.23 18.15 6.67
CA LYS A 135 -2.21 18.73 7.56
C LYS A 135 -1.99 17.95 8.86
N ASP A 136 -2.87 17.02 9.16
CA ASP A 136 -2.72 16.02 10.23
C ASP A 136 -1.70 14.92 9.86
N LEU A 137 -1.39 14.74 8.56
CA LEU A 137 -0.31 13.89 8.10
C LEU A 137 0.99 14.70 8.08
N TYR A 138 1.88 14.42 9.02
CA TYR A 138 3.16 15.09 9.14
C TYR A 138 4.25 14.16 9.68
N GLY A 139 5.47 14.64 9.76
CA GLY A 139 6.62 13.90 10.27
C GLY A 139 7.60 13.48 9.17
N PRO A 140 8.68 12.77 9.54
CA PRO A 140 9.78 12.45 8.63
C PRO A 140 9.37 11.72 7.34
N VAL A 141 8.39 10.82 7.40
CA VAL A 141 7.89 10.10 6.21
C VAL A 141 7.24 11.07 5.22
N VAL A 142 6.40 11.98 5.71
CA VAL A 142 5.70 12.95 4.85
C VAL A 142 6.67 13.97 4.27
N THR A 143 7.62 14.43 5.09
CA THR A 143 8.67 15.37 4.66
C THR A 143 9.52 14.75 3.54
N ASP A 144 10.02 13.53 3.72
CA ASP A 144 10.84 12.82 2.72
C ASP A 144 10.09 12.63 1.40
N LEU A 145 8.82 12.25 1.45
CA LEU A 145 7.98 12.10 0.25
C LEU A 145 7.78 13.43 -0.48
N LEU A 146 7.54 14.52 0.25
CA LEU A 146 7.40 15.85 -0.35
C LEU A 146 8.71 16.34 -0.96
N GLU A 147 9.84 16.19 -0.26
CA GLU A 147 11.16 16.56 -0.77
C GLU A 147 11.52 15.80 -2.05
N LYS A 148 11.25 14.49 -2.09
CA LYS A 148 11.42 13.67 -3.29
C LYS A 148 10.51 14.11 -4.44
N ALA A 149 9.24 14.43 -4.14
CA ALA A 149 8.32 14.95 -5.15
C ALA A 149 8.78 16.29 -5.70
N VAL A 150 9.27 17.20 -4.85
CA VAL A 150 9.86 18.48 -5.26
C VAL A 150 11.08 18.27 -6.16
N ALA A 151 11.96 17.34 -5.81
CA ALA A 151 13.19 17.07 -6.57
C ALA A 151 12.91 16.59 -8.01
N VAL A 152 11.80 15.87 -8.25
CA VAL A 152 11.44 15.40 -9.60
C VAL A 152 10.49 16.34 -10.35
N SER A 153 9.97 17.38 -9.69
CA SER A 153 9.06 18.38 -10.28
C SER A 153 9.85 19.44 -11.06
N THR A 154 10.30 19.09 -12.24
CA THR A 154 11.12 19.98 -13.08
C THR A 154 10.33 20.81 -14.09
N ASN A 155 9.02 20.54 -14.27
CA ASN A 155 8.18 21.28 -15.18
C ASN A 155 7.87 22.68 -14.61
N PRO A 156 8.11 23.78 -15.37
CA PRO A 156 7.79 25.14 -14.96
C PRO A 156 6.32 25.34 -14.51
N ASP A 157 5.38 24.60 -15.08
CA ASP A 157 3.96 24.67 -14.73
C ASP A 157 3.68 24.18 -13.30
N GLN A 158 4.60 23.43 -12.70
CA GLN A 158 4.51 22.93 -11.32
C GLN A 158 5.09 23.91 -10.28
N ARG A 159 5.64 25.03 -10.71
CA ARG A 159 6.33 25.97 -9.81
C ARG A 159 5.50 26.37 -8.59
N TYR A 160 4.23 26.65 -8.79
CA TYR A 160 3.33 26.99 -7.69
C TYR A 160 3.19 25.85 -6.67
N GLN A 161 3.03 24.61 -7.16
CA GLN A 161 2.91 23.42 -6.31
C GLN A 161 4.21 23.18 -5.53
N VAL A 162 5.36 23.35 -6.15
CA VAL A 162 6.68 23.27 -5.51
C VAL A 162 6.81 24.30 -4.39
N GLU A 163 6.41 25.56 -4.65
CA GLU A 163 6.45 26.63 -3.66
C GLU A 163 5.54 26.32 -2.45
N GLU A 164 4.32 25.84 -2.69
CA GLU A 164 3.39 25.46 -1.61
C GLU A 164 3.88 24.24 -0.83
N ALA A 165 4.46 23.23 -1.50
CA ALA A 165 5.07 22.09 -0.84
C ALA A 165 6.23 22.51 0.08
N ASN A 166 7.11 23.37 -0.39
CA ASN A 166 8.22 23.89 0.42
C ASN A 166 7.75 24.72 1.63
N LYS A 167 6.71 25.54 1.46
CA LYS A 167 6.09 26.26 2.57
C LYS A 167 5.49 25.29 3.59
N HIS A 168 4.81 24.23 3.10
CA HIS A 168 4.21 23.22 3.95
C HIS A 168 5.28 22.48 4.76
N ILE A 169 6.37 22.02 4.12
CA ILE A 169 7.52 21.38 4.79
C ILE A 169 8.08 22.30 5.89
N ALA A 170 8.27 23.59 5.60
CA ALA A 170 8.80 24.55 6.55
C ALA A 170 7.87 24.79 7.76
N ALA A 171 6.56 24.64 7.56
CA ALA A 171 5.54 24.87 8.59
C ALA A 171 5.20 23.61 9.39
N MET A 172 5.66 22.42 8.99
CA MET A 172 5.38 21.17 9.71
C MET A 172 5.96 21.19 11.13
N PRO A 173 5.30 20.52 12.10
CA PRO A 173 5.87 20.27 13.41
C PRO A 173 7.23 19.59 13.30
N LYS A 174 8.18 20.03 14.14
CA LYS A 174 9.55 19.48 14.13
C LYS A 174 9.68 18.15 14.86
N GLU A 175 8.69 17.81 15.68
CA GLU A 175 8.67 16.58 16.47
C GLU A 175 7.37 15.81 16.24
N GLY A 176 7.44 14.50 16.39
CA GLY A 176 6.29 13.59 16.21
C GLY A 176 5.97 13.26 14.75
N GLY A 177 4.71 12.90 14.52
CA GLY A 177 4.21 12.48 13.22
C GLY A 177 4.64 11.07 12.81
N PHE A 178 4.44 10.75 11.55
CA PHE A 178 4.72 9.41 11.00
C PHE A 178 6.21 9.21 10.74
N VAL A 179 6.74 8.11 11.32
CA VAL A 179 8.14 7.67 11.16
C VAL A 179 8.16 6.25 10.61
N SER A 180 9.13 5.94 9.76
CA SER A 180 9.33 4.56 9.33
C SER A 180 9.83 3.72 10.50
N MET A 181 9.15 2.61 10.80
CA MET A 181 9.58 1.64 11.81
C MET A 181 10.64 0.66 11.29
N PHE A 182 10.73 0.50 9.97
CA PHE A 182 11.68 -0.36 9.31
C PHE A 182 12.46 0.44 8.26
N ASN A 183 13.79 0.29 8.24
CA ASN A 183 14.66 1.04 7.36
C ASN A 183 14.87 0.38 5.99
N GLY A 184 14.28 -0.81 5.75
CA GLY A 184 14.42 -1.57 4.51
C GLY A 184 15.80 -2.21 4.28
N LYS A 185 16.74 -2.16 5.25
CA LYS A 185 18.13 -2.56 5.07
C LYS A 185 18.62 -3.61 6.07
N ASP A 186 18.22 -3.48 7.33
CA ASP A 186 18.67 -4.33 8.43
C ASP A 186 17.67 -4.32 9.60
N PHE A 187 18.03 -4.99 10.69
CA PHE A 187 17.22 -5.07 11.90
C PHE A 187 17.41 -3.89 12.86
N ALA A 188 18.00 -2.77 12.43
CA ALA A 188 18.16 -1.61 13.32
C ALA A 188 16.81 -1.15 13.87
N GLY A 189 16.70 -1.02 15.19
CA GLY A 189 15.46 -0.69 15.89
C GLY A 189 14.53 -1.87 16.19
N TRP A 190 14.96 -3.10 15.83
CA TRP A 190 14.22 -4.34 16.08
C TRP A 190 15.03 -5.32 16.92
N LYS A 191 14.33 -6.16 17.69
CA LYS A 191 14.91 -7.21 18.54
C LYS A 191 13.97 -8.41 18.63
N GLY A 192 14.52 -9.55 19.02
CA GLY A 192 13.74 -10.72 19.35
C GLY A 192 12.83 -10.48 20.56
N LEU A 193 11.61 -10.97 20.51
CA LEU A 193 10.66 -10.84 21.61
C LEU A 193 10.95 -11.86 22.70
N VAL A 194 11.28 -11.38 23.89
CA VAL A 194 11.45 -12.22 25.09
C VAL A 194 10.11 -12.33 25.79
N GLU A 195 9.55 -13.54 25.89
CA GLU A 195 8.38 -13.84 26.73
C GLU A 195 7.23 -12.82 26.65
N ASN A 196 6.20 -12.96 27.45
CA ASN A 196 5.15 -11.95 27.59
C ASN A 196 5.55 -10.81 28.56
N PRO A 197 4.84 -9.68 28.55
CA PRO A 197 5.18 -8.52 29.40
C PRO A 197 5.19 -8.84 30.92
N VAL A 198 4.28 -9.69 31.39
CA VAL A 198 4.18 -10.05 32.80
C VAL A 198 5.40 -10.81 33.27
N LYS A 199 5.82 -11.80 32.48
CA LYS A 199 7.05 -12.57 32.78
C LYS A 199 8.29 -11.69 32.70
N ARG A 200 8.39 -10.79 31.70
CA ARG A 200 9.52 -9.85 31.61
C ARG A 200 9.64 -8.95 32.84
N ALA A 201 8.53 -8.47 33.34
CA ALA A 201 8.52 -7.60 34.53
C ALA A 201 9.00 -8.31 35.81
N GLN A 202 8.97 -9.63 35.85
CA GLN A 202 9.43 -10.45 36.99
C GLN A 202 10.90 -10.86 36.90
N MET A 203 11.56 -10.65 35.74
CA MET A 203 12.94 -11.03 35.53
C MET A 203 13.89 -10.01 36.15
N SER A 204 15.02 -10.52 36.65
CA SER A 204 16.17 -9.67 36.94
C SER A 204 16.77 -9.11 35.65
N ALA A 205 17.48 -7.98 35.74
CA ALA A 205 18.18 -7.40 34.58
C ALA A 205 19.15 -8.38 33.92
N GLN A 206 19.83 -9.20 34.72
CA GLN A 206 20.77 -10.20 34.22
C GLN A 206 20.06 -11.34 33.46
N GLU A 207 18.94 -11.82 33.98
CA GLU A 207 18.12 -12.86 33.35
C GLU A 207 17.51 -12.34 32.06
N LEU A 208 16.96 -11.12 32.08
CA LEU A 208 16.38 -10.49 30.88
C LEU A 208 17.44 -10.32 29.79
N ALA A 209 18.66 -9.86 30.13
CA ALA A 209 19.75 -9.70 29.18
C ALA A 209 20.20 -11.04 28.57
N ALA A 210 20.26 -12.10 29.36
CA ALA A 210 20.60 -13.44 28.87
C ALA A 210 19.53 -13.97 27.89
N LYS A 211 18.25 -13.84 28.24
CA LYS A 211 17.14 -14.25 27.36
C LYS A 211 17.03 -13.38 26.10
N GLN A 212 17.32 -12.07 26.21
CA GLN A 212 17.33 -11.18 25.05
C GLN A 212 18.37 -11.63 24.03
N LYS A 213 19.57 -12.02 24.46
CA LYS A 213 20.60 -12.53 23.54
C LYS A 213 20.10 -13.75 22.75
N VAL A 214 19.44 -14.69 23.43
CA VAL A 214 18.88 -15.89 22.78
C VAL A 214 17.75 -15.51 21.80
N ALA A 215 16.87 -14.59 22.19
CA ALA A 215 15.79 -14.12 21.34
C ALA A 215 16.33 -13.36 20.10
N ASP A 216 17.39 -12.58 20.24
CA ASP A 216 18.02 -11.87 19.11
C ASP A 216 18.74 -12.84 18.15
N GLU A 217 19.33 -13.93 18.68
CA GLU A 217 19.90 -14.99 17.84
C GLU A 217 18.81 -15.73 17.06
N ALA A 218 17.67 -16.03 17.70
CA ALA A 218 16.51 -16.61 17.04
C ALA A 218 15.93 -15.66 15.97
N MET A 219 15.78 -14.38 16.29
CA MET A 219 15.37 -13.36 15.30
C MET A 219 16.25 -13.41 14.04
N ARG A 220 17.59 -13.39 14.20
CA ARG A 220 18.51 -13.40 13.05
C ARG A 220 18.53 -14.71 12.28
N ARG A 221 18.14 -15.83 12.89
CA ARG A 221 17.99 -17.11 12.23
C ARG A 221 16.71 -17.18 11.41
N ASP A 222 15.59 -16.69 11.97
CA ASP A 222 14.26 -16.97 11.47
C ASP A 222 13.65 -15.80 10.66
N TRP A 223 14.27 -14.63 10.73
CA TRP A 223 13.88 -13.45 9.95
C TRP A 223 15.01 -13.00 9.02
N GLN A 224 14.62 -12.56 7.83
CA GLN A 224 15.55 -12.08 6.81
C GLN A 224 15.12 -10.71 6.34
N VAL A 225 16.11 -9.84 6.09
CA VAL A 225 15.91 -8.57 5.39
C VAL A 225 16.52 -8.68 4.00
N ALA A 226 15.68 -8.58 2.98
CA ALA A 226 16.08 -8.59 1.57
C ALA A 226 15.11 -7.74 0.75
N ASP A 227 15.63 -7.02 -0.24
CA ASP A 227 14.85 -6.22 -1.20
C ASP A 227 13.86 -5.24 -0.54
N GLY A 228 14.24 -4.67 0.63
CA GLY A 228 13.38 -3.76 1.38
C GLY A 228 12.27 -4.44 2.17
N LEU A 229 12.26 -5.76 2.23
CA LEU A 229 11.25 -6.56 2.92
C LEU A 229 11.83 -7.20 4.18
N LEU A 230 10.97 -7.37 5.18
CA LEU A 230 11.23 -8.12 6.40
C LEU A 230 10.42 -9.42 6.31
N SER A 231 11.11 -10.54 6.08
CA SER A 231 10.51 -11.84 5.78
C SER A 231 10.77 -12.83 6.89
N PHE A 232 9.74 -13.57 7.30
CA PHE A 232 9.89 -14.73 8.15
C PHE A 232 10.24 -15.96 7.30
N VAL A 233 11.37 -16.60 7.60
CA VAL A 233 11.90 -17.75 6.85
C VAL A 233 12.13 -18.97 7.72
N GLY A 234 11.79 -18.89 9.01
CA GLY A 234 12.01 -19.96 10.00
C GLY A 234 10.84 -20.93 10.10
N ASP A 235 11.07 -22.02 10.82
CA ASP A 235 10.06 -23.04 11.13
C ASP A 235 9.40 -22.82 12.51
N GLY A 236 9.84 -21.82 13.26
CA GLY A 236 9.43 -21.55 14.64
C GLY A 236 8.26 -20.57 14.76
N TYR A 237 8.00 -20.18 16.01
CA TYR A 237 7.02 -19.17 16.38
C TYR A 237 7.68 -17.91 16.94
N ASP A 238 8.91 -17.63 16.51
CA ASP A 238 9.69 -16.53 17.05
C ASP A 238 9.14 -15.19 16.55
N ASN A 239 8.84 -14.32 17.51
CA ASN A 239 8.32 -13.01 17.26
C ASN A 239 9.44 -11.98 17.39
N ILE A 240 9.29 -10.89 16.67
CA ILE A 240 10.14 -9.70 16.79
C ILE A 240 9.33 -8.54 17.36
N CYS A 241 10.02 -7.60 17.95
CA CYS A 241 9.41 -6.36 18.42
C CYS A 241 10.36 -5.17 18.21
N THR A 242 9.80 -3.98 18.22
CA THR A 242 10.61 -2.76 18.20
C THR A 242 11.35 -2.57 19.51
N GLU A 243 12.57 -2.03 19.45
CA GLU A 243 13.32 -1.59 20.64
C GLU A 243 12.62 -0.43 21.34
N LYS A 244 12.11 0.53 20.54
CA LYS A 244 11.32 1.65 21.03
C LYS A 244 9.94 1.17 21.46
N GLN A 245 9.47 1.66 22.61
CA GLN A 245 8.11 1.44 23.07
C GLN A 245 7.23 2.62 22.62
N TYR A 246 5.99 2.31 22.26
CA TYR A 246 4.99 3.28 21.82
C TYR A 246 3.82 3.24 22.81
N GLY A 247 3.27 4.42 23.12
CA GLY A 247 2.03 4.56 23.86
C GLY A 247 0.82 4.52 22.91
N ASP A 248 0.07 5.61 22.86
CA ASP A 248 -0.98 5.77 21.86
C ASP A 248 -0.34 5.96 20.49
N PHE A 249 -0.67 5.09 19.52
CA PHE A 249 -0.07 5.11 18.19
C PHE A 249 -1.06 4.65 17.14
N GLU A 250 -0.81 5.08 15.92
CA GLU A 250 -1.40 4.57 14.68
C GLU A 250 -0.28 3.91 13.87
N MET A 251 -0.49 2.67 13.42
CA MET A 251 0.52 1.89 12.72
C MET A 251 -0.03 1.34 11.41
N TYR A 252 0.73 1.51 10.34
CA TYR A 252 0.45 0.94 9.03
C TYR A 252 1.48 -0.13 8.71
N VAL A 253 1.00 -1.31 8.35
CA VAL A 253 1.81 -2.48 7.97
C VAL A 253 1.23 -3.12 6.73
N ASP A 254 2.02 -3.20 5.68
CA ASP A 254 1.73 -4.05 4.54
C ASP A 254 2.33 -5.43 4.80
N TRP A 255 1.54 -6.48 4.60
CA TRP A 255 2.00 -7.85 4.78
C TRP A 255 1.48 -8.75 3.67
N ARG A 256 2.24 -9.78 3.36
CA ARG A 256 1.93 -10.77 2.34
C ARG A 256 2.19 -12.17 2.87
N LEU A 257 1.27 -13.09 2.61
CA LEU A 257 1.50 -14.52 2.74
C LEU A 257 1.83 -15.09 1.37
N ASP A 258 2.80 -15.99 1.32
CA ASP A 258 3.05 -16.74 0.10
C ASP A 258 1.83 -17.60 -0.21
N PRO A 259 1.40 -17.68 -1.47
CA PRO A 259 0.36 -18.60 -1.88
C PRO A 259 0.88 -20.04 -1.68
N ASN A 260 0.15 -20.84 -0.89
CA ASN A 260 0.39 -22.26 -0.73
C ASN A 260 0.06 -23.01 -2.01
#